data_cf7c9995e005747f759a495501faefb9
#
_entry.id   cf7c9995e005747f759a495501faefb9
#
_cell.length_a   1.000
_cell.length_b   1.000
_cell.length_c   1.000
_cell.angle_alpha   90.00
_cell.angle_beta   90.00
_cell.angle_gamma   90.00
#
_symmetry.space_group_name_H-M   'P 1'
#
loop_
_entity.id
_entity.type
_entity.pdbx_description
1 polymer ?
#
loop_
_entity_poly.entity_id
_entity_poly.type
_entity_poly.pdbx_seq_one_letter_code
_entity_poly.pdbx_strand_id
1 'polypeptide(L)'
;MNDVRRQRIFWLLCALLCALLMQTVSAAGLPPKPNQSYFPSTSDKQYKKSGVVIDYGNGFNGYIMVKYTKKGDKRIKCQVTKDDESYQYDIPRDGEFVVLPLQMGSGEYKIAIYEQVKGTKYSAKASYNVKAKIDSKYIPFLYPNQYVNYTEMNRAVAKSRELCEGLETEKEKYEAIWEFCTEKITYHYIRAMELSSGSSSGGYLPDIDDTLREGLGICFDYAALMGCMLRVQSIPTQLVIGYADNQYHAWNKVMLDGEWVRVDATYGSTNSTAQTYTEERRY
;
A
#
# COMPACT_ATOMS: atom_id res chain seq x y z
N MET A 1 -18.65 30.51 53.44
CA MET A 1 -18.67 31.14 52.11
C MET A 1 -17.47 30.78 51.23
N ASN A 2 -16.49 30.03 51.75
CA ASN A 2 -15.25 29.70 51.01
C ASN A 2 -15.26 28.31 50.29
N ASP A 3 -16.11 27.38 50.71
CA ASP A 3 -16.10 26.01 50.21
C ASP A 3 -16.79 25.85 48.83
N VAL A 4 -17.92 26.52 48.66
CA VAL A 4 -18.68 26.50 47.39
C VAL A 4 -17.88 27.16 46.24
N ARG A 5 -17.06 28.17 46.57
CA ARG A 5 -16.21 28.85 45.61
C ARG A 5 -15.03 27.98 45.16
N ARG A 6 -14.45 27.18 46.09
CA ARG A 6 -13.40 26.21 45.78
C ARG A 6 -13.91 25.04 44.93
N GLN A 7 -15.10 24.51 45.23
CA GLN A 7 -15.74 23.47 44.42
C GLN A 7 -16.05 23.96 43.01
N ARG A 8 -16.57 25.18 42.84
CA ARG A 8 -16.81 25.72 41.47
C ARG A 8 -15.55 25.95 40.68
N ILE A 9 -14.45 26.37 41.30
CA ILE A 9 -13.13 26.51 40.62
C ILE A 9 -12.57 25.15 40.23
N PHE A 10 -12.73 24.12 41.10
CA PHE A 10 -12.29 22.76 40.79
C PHE A 10 -13.06 22.16 39.61
N TRP A 11 -14.39 22.32 39.56
CA TRP A 11 -15.22 21.85 38.44
C TRP A 11 -14.92 22.61 37.12
N LEU A 12 -14.62 23.91 37.18
CA LEU A 12 -14.21 24.71 36.05
C LEU A 12 -12.82 24.30 35.52
N LEU A 13 -11.87 23.98 36.40
CA LEU A 13 -10.56 23.48 36.04
C LEU A 13 -10.64 22.06 35.43
N CYS A 14 -11.46 21.17 35.97
CA CYS A 14 -11.70 19.85 35.39
C CYS A 14 -12.40 19.94 34.02
N ALA A 15 -13.36 20.83 33.85
CA ALA A 15 -14.02 21.06 32.56
C ALA A 15 -13.06 21.67 31.53
N LEU A 16 -12.16 22.58 31.94
CA LEU A 16 -11.10 23.11 31.06
C LEU A 16 -10.06 22.06 30.70
N LEU A 17 -9.67 21.18 31.64
CA LEU A 17 -8.75 20.07 31.38
C LEU A 17 -9.38 19.03 30.42
N CYS A 18 -10.66 18.70 30.59
CA CYS A 18 -11.40 17.85 29.67
C CYS A 18 -11.55 18.49 28.28
N ALA A 19 -11.78 19.81 28.20
CA ALA A 19 -11.84 20.52 26.93
C ALA A 19 -10.47 20.63 26.23
N LEU A 20 -9.36 20.72 26.98
CA LEU A 20 -7.99 20.66 26.43
C LEU A 20 -7.60 19.23 25.98
N LEU A 21 -8.08 18.20 26.65
CA LEU A 21 -7.88 16.80 26.25
C LEU A 21 -8.69 16.42 24.99
N MET A 22 -9.79 17.13 24.69
CA MET A 22 -10.56 16.95 23.46
C MET A 22 -9.96 17.71 22.25
N GLN A 23 -8.96 18.57 22.41
CA GLN A 23 -8.37 19.35 21.31
C GLN A 23 -7.12 18.74 20.69
N THR A 24 -6.70 17.55 21.08
CA THR A 24 -5.65 16.80 20.40
C THR A 24 -6.18 15.61 19.59
N VAL A 25 -7.40 15.70 19.03
CA VAL A 25 -7.72 14.92 17.84
C VAL A 25 -6.99 15.63 16.70
N SER A 26 -5.68 15.37 16.62
CA SER A 26 -4.84 15.62 15.47
C SER A 26 -5.60 15.18 14.22
N ALA A 27 -5.37 15.86 13.11
CA ALA A 27 -5.86 15.56 11.78
C ALA A 27 -5.37 14.18 11.24
N ALA A 28 -5.56 13.13 12.00
CA ALA A 28 -5.66 11.78 11.56
C ALA A 28 -6.97 11.71 10.77
N GLY A 29 -6.88 11.66 9.45
CA GLY A 29 -8.05 11.57 8.58
C GLY A 29 -9.02 10.51 9.11
N LEU A 30 -10.29 10.67 8.76
CA LEU A 30 -11.33 9.73 9.18
C LEU A 30 -10.88 8.28 8.88
N PRO A 31 -11.13 7.34 9.79
CA PRO A 31 -10.86 5.94 9.54
C PRO A 31 -11.60 5.49 8.27
N PRO A 32 -11.09 4.47 7.55
CA PRO A 32 -11.78 3.90 6.41
C PRO A 32 -13.19 3.49 6.79
N LYS A 33 -14.11 3.61 5.83
CA LYS A 33 -15.48 3.14 6.06
C LYS A 33 -15.47 1.61 6.07
N PRO A 34 -15.96 0.96 7.11
CA PRO A 34 -16.05 -0.50 7.15
C PRO A 34 -16.89 -1.01 5.97
N ASN A 35 -16.50 -2.17 5.42
CA ASN A 35 -17.19 -2.85 4.31
C ASN A 35 -17.28 -2.07 2.99
N GLN A 36 -16.43 -1.06 2.77
CA GLN A 36 -16.32 -0.39 1.48
C GLN A 36 -15.27 -1.13 0.62
N SER A 37 -15.62 -1.44 -0.62
CA SER A 37 -14.65 -1.96 -1.60
C SER A 37 -13.83 -0.82 -2.20
N TYR A 38 -12.51 -0.97 -2.19
CA TYR A 38 -11.56 0.01 -2.70
C TYR A 38 -10.93 -0.48 -4.01
N PHE A 39 -11.72 -0.45 -5.09
CA PHE A 39 -11.22 -0.74 -6.44
C PHE A 39 -11.04 0.56 -7.22
N PRO A 40 -9.95 0.67 -8.01
CA PRO A 40 -9.66 1.89 -8.76
C PRO A 40 -10.63 2.06 -9.93
N SER A 41 -10.93 3.31 -10.25
CA SER A 41 -11.73 3.68 -11.41
C SER A 41 -11.07 4.83 -12.16
N THR A 42 -11.31 4.92 -13.46
CA THR A 42 -10.87 6.05 -14.28
C THR A 42 -11.73 7.29 -14.06
N SER A 43 -11.16 8.45 -14.35
CA SER A 43 -11.83 9.74 -14.29
C SER A 43 -11.71 10.52 -15.60
N ASP A 44 -12.43 11.64 -15.71
CA ASP A 44 -12.32 12.56 -16.85
C ASP A 44 -11.09 13.47 -16.76
N LYS A 45 -10.46 13.55 -15.59
CA LYS A 45 -9.28 14.41 -15.35
C LYS A 45 -8.00 13.70 -15.80
N GLN A 46 -7.67 13.84 -17.08
CA GLN A 46 -6.54 13.18 -17.68
C GLN A 46 -5.58 14.16 -18.37
N TYR A 47 -4.28 13.97 -18.14
CA TYR A 47 -3.22 14.57 -18.92
C TYR A 47 -2.73 13.59 -19.98
N LYS A 48 -2.64 14.03 -21.24
CA LYS A 48 -2.25 13.19 -22.38
C LYS A 48 -1.11 13.86 -23.17
N LYS A 49 0.04 13.19 -23.29
CA LYS A 49 1.17 13.65 -24.09
C LYS A 49 2.06 12.47 -24.51
N SER A 50 2.49 12.45 -25.77
CA SER A 50 3.51 11.52 -26.30
C SER A 50 3.22 10.03 -26.08
N GLY A 51 1.96 9.64 -25.96
CA GLY A 51 1.51 8.26 -25.65
C GLY A 51 1.36 7.99 -24.16
N VAL A 52 1.69 8.94 -23.30
CA VAL A 52 1.44 8.90 -21.87
C VAL A 52 0.02 9.39 -21.59
N VAL A 53 -0.69 8.68 -20.73
CA VAL A 53 -1.95 9.13 -20.12
C VAL A 53 -1.78 9.07 -18.61
N ILE A 54 -1.98 10.19 -17.93
CA ILE A 54 -2.04 10.29 -16.46
C ILE A 54 -3.45 10.68 -16.08
N ASP A 55 -4.16 9.77 -15.42
CA ASP A 55 -5.46 10.03 -14.81
C ASP A 55 -5.23 10.44 -13.36
N TYR A 56 -5.61 11.67 -13.02
CA TYR A 56 -5.34 12.27 -11.72
C TYR A 56 -6.60 12.67 -10.95
N GLY A 57 -7.77 12.30 -11.43
CA GLY A 57 -9.03 12.70 -10.78
C GLY A 57 -9.27 12.04 -9.44
N ASN A 58 -8.59 10.94 -9.16
CA ASN A 58 -8.69 10.20 -7.90
C ASN A 58 -7.64 10.59 -6.84
N GLY A 59 -7.02 11.76 -6.97
CA GLY A 59 -6.03 12.23 -6.00
C GLY A 59 -6.56 12.35 -4.56
N PHE A 60 -7.87 12.59 -4.36
CA PHE A 60 -8.51 12.60 -3.05
C PHE A 60 -8.59 11.19 -2.43
N ASN A 61 -8.68 10.15 -3.27
CA ASN A 61 -8.59 8.74 -2.89
C ASN A 61 -7.14 8.24 -2.73
N GLY A 62 -6.15 9.14 -2.81
CA GLY A 62 -4.76 8.80 -2.60
C GLY A 62 -4.11 7.97 -3.69
N TYR A 63 -4.60 8.00 -4.93
CA TYR A 63 -3.97 7.37 -6.07
C TYR A 63 -4.13 8.17 -7.37
N ILE A 64 -3.26 7.88 -8.31
CA ILE A 64 -3.37 8.23 -9.72
C ILE A 64 -3.25 6.97 -10.55
N MET A 65 -3.60 7.06 -11.83
CA MET A 65 -3.41 5.95 -12.76
C MET A 65 -2.59 6.41 -13.96
N VAL A 66 -1.65 5.59 -14.39
CA VAL A 66 -0.77 5.91 -15.51
C VAL A 66 -0.77 4.77 -16.51
N LYS A 67 -0.85 5.10 -17.81
CA LYS A 67 -0.64 4.13 -18.88
C LYS A 67 0.21 4.70 -19.99
N TYR A 68 0.81 3.80 -20.77
CA TYR A 68 1.56 4.12 -21.96
C TYR A 68 0.98 3.39 -23.18
N THR A 69 0.56 4.16 -24.20
CA THR A 69 -0.24 3.62 -25.30
C THR A 69 0.56 3.25 -26.55
N LYS A 70 1.87 3.60 -26.58
CA LYS A 70 2.72 3.26 -27.74
C LYS A 70 3.36 1.91 -27.54
N LYS A 71 3.22 1.04 -28.53
CA LYS A 71 3.93 -0.26 -28.60
C LYS A 71 5.45 -0.07 -28.74
N GLY A 72 6.20 -1.10 -28.45
CA GLY A 72 7.65 -1.13 -28.52
C GLY A 72 8.27 -2.02 -27.44
N ASP A 73 9.59 -2.16 -27.48
CA ASP A 73 10.39 -3.04 -26.63
C ASP A 73 11.11 -2.31 -25.46
N LYS A 74 11.16 -0.96 -25.52
CA LYS A 74 11.83 -0.15 -24.50
C LYS A 74 11.02 -0.05 -23.23
N ARG A 75 11.68 -0.20 -22.09
CA ARG A 75 11.04 -0.06 -20.77
C ARG A 75 10.56 1.38 -20.56
N ILE A 76 9.41 1.51 -19.94
CA ILE A 76 8.84 2.78 -19.49
C ILE A 76 8.87 2.80 -17.97
N LYS A 77 9.40 3.88 -17.41
CA LYS A 77 9.36 4.13 -15.97
C LYS A 77 8.57 5.37 -15.66
N CYS A 78 7.81 5.30 -14.58
CA CYS A 78 7.17 6.45 -13.97
C CYS A 78 7.86 6.76 -12.65
N GLN A 79 8.23 8.02 -12.45
CA GLN A 79 8.70 8.53 -11.18
C GLN A 79 7.64 9.44 -10.59
N VAL A 80 7.23 9.14 -9.36
CA VAL A 80 6.29 9.91 -8.55
C VAL A 80 7.09 10.58 -7.45
N THR A 81 7.21 11.91 -7.48
CA THR A 81 8.04 12.68 -6.55
C THR A 81 7.18 13.67 -5.80
N LYS A 82 7.39 13.77 -4.50
CA LYS A 82 6.86 14.83 -3.64
C LYS A 82 7.95 15.24 -2.66
N ASP A 83 8.23 16.52 -2.57
CA ASP A 83 9.33 17.06 -1.78
C ASP A 83 10.66 16.34 -2.15
N ASP A 84 11.40 15.83 -1.20
CA ASP A 84 12.66 15.09 -1.40
C ASP A 84 12.47 13.57 -1.56
N GLU A 85 11.24 13.06 -1.51
CA GLU A 85 10.94 11.64 -1.60
C GLU A 85 10.43 11.28 -3.01
N SER A 86 10.88 10.12 -3.55
CA SER A 86 10.42 9.65 -4.85
C SER A 86 10.26 8.15 -4.90
N TYR A 87 9.25 7.70 -5.65
CA TYR A 87 8.96 6.30 -5.96
C TYR A 87 9.02 6.05 -7.45
N GLN A 88 9.53 4.89 -7.85
CA GLN A 88 9.63 4.49 -9.25
C GLN A 88 8.78 3.25 -9.51
N TYR A 89 8.11 3.28 -10.66
CA TYR A 89 7.22 2.21 -11.13
C TYR A 89 7.54 1.87 -12.58
N ASP A 90 7.38 0.61 -12.95
CA ASP A 90 7.43 0.18 -14.35
C ASP A 90 6.03 0.31 -14.96
N ILE A 91 5.93 0.89 -16.17
CA ILE A 91 4.66 1.05 -16.88
C ILE A 91 4.69 0.10 -18.09
N PRO A 92 3.82 -0.92 -18.12
CA PRO A 92 3.68 -1.82 -19.25
C PRO A 92 3.29 -1.08 -20.54
N ARG A 93 3.55 -1.69 -21.70
CA ARG A 93 3.15 -1.16 -23.02
C ARG A 93 1.90 -1.86 -23.58
N ASP A 94 1.08 -2.42 -22.70
CA ASP A 94 -0.18 -3.07 -23.02
C ASP A 94 -1.34 -2.08 -23.22
N GLY A 95 -1.15 -0.82 -22.78
CA GLY A 95 -2.17 0.22 -22.83
C GLY A 95 -3.10 0.22 -21.62
N GLU A 96 -2.85 -0.67 -20.64
CA GLU A 96 -3.63 -0.74 -19.41
C GLU A 96 -3.12 0.26 -18.37
N PHE A 97 -4.00 0.67 -17.48
CA PHE A 97 -3.64 1.58 -16.39
C PHE A 97 -2.95 0.84 -15.24
N VAL A 98 -1.82 1.39 -14.81
CA VAL A 98 -1.18 1.04 -13.53
C VAL A 98 -1.62 2.03 -12.48
N VAL A 99 -2.05 1.53 -11.34
CA VAL A 99 -2.42 2.34 -10.17
C VAL A 99 -1.16 2.69 -9.38
N LEU A 100 -0.96 3.98 -9.14
CA LEU A 100 0.19 4.50 -8.41
C LEU A 100 -0.30 5.23 -7.16
N PRO A 101 0.05 4.74 -5.97
CA PRO A 101 -0.39 5.34 -4.72
C PRO A 101 0.31 6.69 -4.47
N LEU A 102 -0.41 7.60 -3.84
CA LEU A 102 0.09 8.90 -3.36
C LEU A 102 0.39 8.82 -1.85
N GLN A 103 1.20 7.84 -1.47
CA GLN A 103 1.47 7.47 -0.08
C GLN A 103 2.26 8.50 0.74
N MET A 104 2.81 9.53 0.09
CA MET A 104 3.53 10.64 0.74
C MET A 104 2.58 11.73 1.28
N GLY A 105 1.25 11.48 1.28
CA GLY A 105 0.23 12.38 1.84
C GLY A 105 -0.18 13.53 0.91
N SER A 106 -1.01 14.45 1.40
CA SER A 106 -1.47 15.59 0.61
C SER A 106 -0.32 16.50 0.18
N GLY A 107 -0.46 17.12 -1.00
CA GLY A 107 0.55 18.05 -1.53
C GLY A 107 0.63 18.05 -3.04
N GLU A 108 1.70 18.64 -3.56
CA GLU A 108 1.98 18.67 -4.99
C GLU A 108 2.96 17.53 -5.35
N TYR A 109 2.56 16.72 -6.32
CA TYR A 109 3.33 15.60 -6.83
C TYR A 109 3.80 15.90 -8.26
N LYS A 110 5.07 15.65 -8.54
CA LYS A 110 5.60 15.62 -9.90
C LYS A 110 5.57 14.18 -10.40
N ILE A 111 4.84 13.96 -11.49
CA ILE A 111 4.74 12.66 -12.18
C ILE A 111 5.57 12.78 -13.45
N ALA A 112 6.66 12.03 -13.54
CA ALA A 112 7.56 12.07 -14.68
C ALA A 112 7.71 10.69 -15.33
N ILE A 113 7.54 10.64 -16.65
CA ILE A 113 7.60 9.40 -17.44
C ILE A 113 8.87 9.40 -18.27
N TYR A 114 9.56 8.28 -18.22
CA TYR A 114 10.83 8.06 -18.90
C TYR A 114 10.77 6.81 -19.76
N GLU A 115 11.39 6.88 -20.93
CA GLU A 115 11.60 5.72 -21.80
C GLU A 115 13.07 5.35 -21.84
N GLN A 116 13.35 4.06 -21.74
CA GLN A 116 14.69 3.51 -21.83
C GLN A 116 15.31 3.84 -23.20
N VAL A 117 16.52 4.34 -23.19
CA VAL A 117 17.34 4.54 -24.41
C VAL A 117 18.26 3.34 -24.62
N LYS A 118 19.10 3.04 -23.61
CA LYS A 118 20.03 1.89 -23.63
C LYS A 118 20.50 1.57 -22.20
N GLY A 119 20.49 0.30 -21.80
CA GLY A 119 20.92 -0.14 -20.49
C GLY A 119 20.14 0.58 -19.38
N THR A 120 20.83 1.32 -18.52
CA THR A 120 20.24 2.10 -17.41
C THR A 120 19.92 3.57 -17.78
N LYS A 121 20.14 3.97 -19.05
CA LYS A 121 19.89 5.34 -19.50
C LYS A 121 18.45 5.50 -19.98
N TYR A 122 17.79 6.55 -19.51
CA TYR A 122 16.41 6.89 -19.84
C TYR A 122 16.30 8.33 -20.34
N SER A 123 15.34 8.59 -21.21
CA SER A 123 14.97 9.94 -21.69
C SER A 123 13.56 10.30 -21.22
N ALA A 124 13.35 11.57 -20.85
CA ALA A 124 12.04 12.06 -20.45
C ALA A 124 11.05 12.10 -21.62
N LYS A 125 9.84 11.62 -21.41
CA LYS A 125 8.72 11.64 -22.38
C LYS A 125 7.65 12.64 -22.03
N ALA A 126 7.28 12.70 -20.75
CA ALA A 126 6.27 13.62 -20.25
C ALA A 126 6.51 13.89 -18.77
N SER A 127 6.03 15.03 -18.31
CA SER A 127 5.92 15.35 -16.89
C SER A 127 4.67 16.17 -16.66
N TYR A 128 4.01 15.91 -15.51
CA TYR A 128 2.82 16.64 -15.10
C TYR A 128 2.80 16.76 -13.57
N ASN A 129 2.37 17.93 -13.07
CA ASN A 129 2.22 18.15 -11.64
C ASN A 129 0.76 17.94 -11.23
N VAL A 130 0.57 17.13 -10.20
CA VAL A 130 -0.75 16.80 -9.62
C VAL A 130 -0.82 17.36 -8.22
N LYS A 131 -1.82 18.20 -7.95
CA LYS A 131 -2.15 18.64 -6.59
C LYS A 131 -3.16 17.66 -6.00
N ALA A 132 -2.74 16.90 -4.98
CA ALA A 132 -3.58 15.96 -4.27
C ALA A 132 -3.96 16.48 -2.89
N LYS A 133 -5.27 16.48 -2.61
CA LYS A 133 -5.80 16.65 -1.26
C LYS A 133 -6.42 15.33 -0.86
N ILE A 134 -5.67 14.55 -0.11
CA ILE A 134 -6.04 13.18 0.27
C ILE A 134 -6.93 13.25 1.50
N ASP A 135 -8.10 12.63 1.44
CA ASP A 135 -9.12 12.70 2.50
C ASP A 135 -8.66 12.01 3.79
N SER A 136 -7.86 10.95 3.68
CA SER A 136 -7.28 10.26 4.83
C SER A 136 -5.90 9.70 4.49
N LYS A 137 -4.93 9.85 5.39
CA LYS A 137 -3.57 9.30 5.24
C LYS A 137 -3.54 7.76 5.10
N TYR A 138 -4.63 7.08 5.39
CA TYR A 138 -4.77 5.63 5.30
C TYR A 138 -5.27 5.17 3.93
N ILE A 139 -6.02 6.01 3.22
CA ILE A 139 -6.67 5.66 1.95
C ILE A 139 -5.69 5.13 0.88
N PRO A 140 -4.46 5.68 0.71
CA PRO A 140 -3.52 5.13 -0.29
C PRO A 140 -3.17 3.66 -0.07
N PHE A 141 -3.35 3.15 1.14
CA PHE A 141 -3.05 1.77 1.55
C PHE A 141 -4.28 0.85 1.56
N LEU A 142 -5.36 1.27 0.92
CA LEU A 142 -6.58 0.47 0.69
C LEU A 142 -6.74 0.08 -0.77
N TYR A 143 -6.14 0.84 -1.70
CA TYR A 143 -6.23 0.57 -3.12
C TYR A 143 -5.11 -0.38 -3.59
N PRO A 144 -5.35 -1.17 -4.66
CA PRO A 144 -4.28 -1.92 -5.30
C PRO A 144 -3.21 -0.96 -5.84
N ASN A 145 -2.01 -1.50 -6.02
CA ASN A 145 -0.90 -0.82 -6.68
C ASN A 145 -0.02 -1.86 -7.38
N GLN A 146 1.09 -1.46 -8.00
CA GLN A 146 1.97 -2.37 -8.74
C GLN A 146 2.49 -3.55 -7.91
N TYR A 147 2.67 -3.37 -6.60
CA TYR A 147 3.27 -4.36 -5.69
C TYR A 147 2.22 -5.20 -4.93
N VAL A 148 1.02 -4.67 -4.79
CA VAL A 148 -0.17 -5.36 -4.27
C VAL A 148 -1.23 -5.23 -5.35
N ASN A 149 -1.03 -5.98 -6.44
CA ASN A 149 -1.82 -5.84 -7.66
C ASN A 149 -3.00 -6.81 -7.66
N TYR A 150 -4.22 -6.26 -7.67
CA TYR A 150 -5.45 -7.05 -7.74
C TYR A 150 -6.60 -6.25 -8.34
N THR A 151 -7.55 -6.99 -8.85
CA THR A 151 -8.87 -6.52 -9.32
C THR A 151 -9.96 -7.28 -8.57
N GLU A 152 -11.20 -6.88 -8.73
CA GLU A 152 -12.32 -7.58 -8.12
C GLU A 152 -12.45 -9.06 -8.54
N MET A 153 -11.89 -9.42 -9.69
CA MET A 153 -11.97 -10.76 -10.28
C MET A 153 -10.94 -11.75 -9.73
N ASN A 154 -9.97 -11.28 -8.94
CA ASN A 154 -8.93 -12.17 -8.41
C ASN A 154 -9.47 -13.18 -7.39
N ARG A 155 -8.93 -14.40 -7.41
CA ARG A 155 -9.26 -15.47 -6.46
C ARG A 155 -8.90 -15.09 -5.03
N ALA A 156 -7.81 -14.35 -4.82
CA ALA A 156 -7.41 -13.85 -3.52
C ALA A 156 -8.47 -12.90 -2.90
N VAL A 157 -9.15 -12.10 -3.74
CA VAL A 157 -10.27 -11.25 -3.31
C VAL A 157 -11.46 -12.10 -2.86
N ALA A 158 -11.84 -13.11 -3.65
CA ALA A 158 -12.91 -14.04 -3.29
C ALA A 158 -12.57 -14.82 -2.00
N LYS A 159 -11.32 -15.29 -1.87
CA LYS A 159 -10.84 -16.01 -0.68
C LYS A 159 -10.85 -15.11 0.57
N SER A 160 -10.45 -13.85 0.45
CA SER A 160 -10.54 -12.91 1.57
C SER A 160 -11.98 -12.72 2.06
N ARG A 161 -12.94 -12.60 1.13
CA ARG A 161 -14.37 -12.49 1.47
C ARG A 161 -14.89 -13.74 2.15
N GLU A 162 -14.52 -14.92 1.65
CA GLU A 162 -14.87 -16.23 2.24
C GLU A 162 -14.33 -16.36 3.67
N LEU A 163 -13.05 -16.08 3.89
CA LEU A 163 -12.42 -16.18 5.22
C LEU A 163 -13.02 -15.24 6.26
N CYS A 164 -13.52 -14.10 5.82
CA CYS A 164 -14.05 -13.07 6.71
C CYS A 164 -15.58 -13.06 6.77
N GLU A 165 -16.26 -14.03 6.15
CA GLU A 165 -17.71 -14.11 6.19
C GLU A 165 -18.22 -14.28 7.63
N GLY A 166 -19.10 -13.39 8.06
CA GLY A 166 -19.66 -13.39 9.42
C GLY A 166 -18.74 -12.80 10.50
N LEU A 167 -17.50 -12.39 10.18
CA LEU A 167 -16.62 -11.71 11.11
C LEU A 167 -16.93 -10.22 11.13
N GLU A 168 -17.02 -9.63 12.33
CA GLU A 168 -17.45 -8.24 12.47
C GLU A 168 -16.27 -7.30 12.69
N THR A 169 -15.28 -7.68 13.51
CA THR A 169 -14.19 -6.80 13.93
C THR A 169 -12.99 -6.87 12.99
N GLU A 170 -12.22 -5.77 12.90
CA GLU A 170 -10.95 -5.75 12.15
C GLU A 170 -9.96 -6.80 12.68
N LYS A 171 -9.95 -7.03 13.99
CA LYS A 171 -9.08 -8.01 14.63
C LYS A 171 -9.41 -9.44 14.20
N GLU A 172 -10.67 -9.85 14.22
CA GLU A 172 -11.10 -11.19 13.77
C GLU A 172 -10.75 -11.41 12.31
N LYS A 173 -10.99 -10.43 11.44
CA LYS A 173 -10.65 -10.50 10.01
C LYS A 173 -9.13 -10.59 9.80
N TYR A 174 -8.36 -9.82 10.55
CA TYR A 174 -6.91 -9.89 10.52
C TYR A 174 -6.41 -11.27 10.96
N GLU A 175 -6.90 -11.82 12.07
CA GLU A 175 -6.51 -13.12 12.61
C GLU A 175 -6.81 -14.23 11.61
N ALA A 176 -7.99 -14.26 11.00
CA ALA A 176 -8.36 -15.25 9.99
C ALA A 176 -7.46 -15.19 8.73
N ILE A 177 -7.13 -13.98 8.26
CA ILE A 177 -6.23 -13.80 7.11
C ILE A 177 -4.79 -14.16 7.47
N TRP A 178 -4.33 -13.78 8.67
CA TRP A 178 -3.01 -14.13 9.18
C TRP A 178 -2.83 -15.65 9.26
N GLU A 179 -3.75 -16.35 9.91
CA GLU A 179 -3.75 -17.81 10.02
C GLU A 179 -3.70 -18.46 8.63
N PHE A 180 -4.55 -17.99 7.70
CA PHE A 180 -4.54 -18.49 6.34
C PHE A 180 -3.18 -18.31 5.66
N CYS A 181 -2.61 -17.10 5.70
CA CYS A 181 -1.33 -16.81 5.05
C CYS A 181 -0.17 -17.62 5.65
N THR A 182 -0.17 -17.81 6.97
CA THR A 182 0.93 -18.52 7.66
C THR A 182 0.82 -20.04 7.60
N GLU A 183 -0.39 -20.60 7.48
CA GLU A 183 -0.60 -22.04 7.45
C GLU A 183 -0.72 -22.64 6.04
N LYS A 184 -1.26 -21.86 5.08
CA LYS A 184 -1.57 -22.38 3.74
C LYS A 184 -0.52 -22.03 2.70
N ILE A 185 0.35 -21.05 2.98
CA ILE A 185 1.45 -20.68 2.09
C ILE A 185 2.75 -21.21 2.68
N THR A 186 3.53 -21.89 1.84
CA THR A 186 4.86 -22.41 2.20
C THR A 186 5.95 -21.57 1.55
N TYR A 187 7.08 -21.38 2.24
CA TYR A 187 8.18 -20.56 1.70
C TYR A 187 8.86 -21.23 0.51
N HIS A 188 8.99 -20.49 -0.59
CA HIS A 188 9.54 -20.99 -1.85
C HIS A 188 11.06 -20.74 -1.94
N TYR A 189 11.85 -21.59 -1.25
CA TYR A 189 13.30 -21.46 -1.17
C TYR A 189 14.01 -21.41 -2.54
N ILE A 190 13.56 -22.21 -3.51
CA ILE A 190 14.17 -22.25 -4.85
C ILE A 190 14.00 -20.91 -5.55
N ARG A 191 12.79 -20.33 -5.57
CA ARG A 191 12.53 -19.00 -6.14
C ARG A 191 13.36 -17.92 -5.44
N ALA A 192 13.46 -17.97 -4.12
CA ALA A 192 14.28 -17.03 -3.36
C ALA A 192 15.77 -17.08 -3.77
N MET A 193 16.32 -18.29 -3.96
CA MET A 193 17.69 -18.47 -4.43
C MET A 193 17.89 -17.95 -5.87
N GLU A 194 16.98 -18.24 -6.79
CA GLU A 194 17.04 -17.77 -8.19
C GLU A 194 17.04 -16.25 -8.26
N LEU A 195 16.18 -15.59 -7.49
CA LEU A 195 16.10 -14.13 -7.45
C LEU A 195 17.35 -13.50 -6.81
N SER A 196 17.88 -14.10 -5.74
CA SER A 196 19.09 -13.61 -5.08
C SER A 196 20.35 -13.77 -5.92
N SER A 197 20.41 -14.77 -6.83
CA SER A 197 21.51 -14.98 -7.75
C SER A 197 21.57 -13.98 -8.91
N GLY A 198 20.59 -13.07 -9.01
CA GLY A 198 20.52 -12.10 -10.11
C GLY A 198 20.10 -12.69 -11.46
N SER A 199 19.63 -13.92 -11.51
CA SER A 199 19.22 -14.62 -12.74
C SER A 199 17.98 -13.98 -13.40
N SER A 200 17.21 -13.17 -12.67
CA SER A 200 16.05 -12.45 -13.21
C SER A 200 16.36 -10.98 -13.44
N SER A 201 16.62 -10.61 -14.68
CA SER A 201 17.00 -9.26 -15.10
C SER A 201 15.85 -8.24 -15.15
N GLY A 202 14.63 -8.59 -14.73
CA GLY A 202 13.42 -7.82 -15.01
C GLY A 202 12.74 -7.12 -13.83
N GLY A 203 13.13 -7.41 -12.62
CA GLY A 203 12.36 -7.02 -11.41
C GLY A 203 11.18 -7.97 -11.18
N TYR A 204 11.21 -8.67 -10.06
CA TYR A 204 10.12 -9.57 -9.66
C TYR A 204 8.94 -8.76 -9.15
N LEU A 205 7.73 -9.08 -9.62
CA LEU A 205 6.47 -8.58 -9.08
C LEU A 205 5.63 -9.77 -8.62
N PRO A 206 5.02 -9.73 -7.45
CA PRO A 206 4.15 -10.78 -6.96
C PRO A 206 2.92 -11.00 -7.85
N ASP A 207 2.57 -12.25 -8.09
CA ASP A 207 1.26 -12.65 -8.59
C ASP A 207 0.50 -13.33 -7.46
N ILE A 208 -0.49 -12.62 -6.92
CA ILE A 208 -1.23 -13.06 -5.73
C ILE A 208 -2.10 -14.29 -5.99
N ASP A 209 -2.63 -14.44 -7.21
CA ASP A 209 -3.45 -15.61 -7.57
C ASP A 209 -2.59 -16.83 -7.83
N ASP A 210 -1.38 -16.66 -8.37
CA ASP A 210 -0.39 -17.73 -8.50
C ASP A 210 0.10 -18.18 -7.13
N THR A 211 0.41 -17.25 -6.22
CA THR A 211 0.79 -17.54 -4.82
C THR A 211 -0.31 -18.36 -4.12
N LEU A 212 -1.56 -17.91 -4.27
CA LEU A 212 -2.72 -18.61 -3.70
C LEU A 212 -2.91 -20.02 -4.32
N ARG A 213 -2.77 -20.15 -5.65
CA ARG A 213 -2.96 -21.42 -6.37
C ARG A 213 -1.89 -22.45 -6.03
N GLU A 214 -0.64 -22.01 -5.97
CA GLU A 214 0.51 -22.89 -5.74
C GLU A 214 0.72 -23.20 -4.25
N GLY A 215 0.19 -22.34 -3.37
CA GLY A 215 0.49 -22.41 -1.94
C GLY A 215 1.97 -22.15 -1.63
N LEU A 216 2.67 -21.46 -2.52
CA LEU A 216 4.11 -21.19 -2.45
C LEU A 216 4.41 -19.69 -2.69
N GLY A 217 5.30 -19.11 -1.88
CA GLY A 217 5.69 -17.73 -2.06
C GLY A 217 7.02 -17.38 -1.36
N ILE A 218 7.66 -16.31 -1.83
CA ILE A 218 8.75 -15.65 -1.10
C ILE A 218 8.18 -14.52 -0.22
N CYS A 219 9.00 -13.86 0.57
CA CYS A 219 8.56 -12.78 1.46
C CYS A 219 7.70 -11.72 0.76
N PHE A 220 8.01 -11.39 -0.48
CA PHE A 220 7.28 -10.42 -1.27
C PHE A 220 5.86 -10.92 -1.65
N ASP A 221 5.74 -12.21 -1.97
CA ASP A 221 4.45 -12.85 -2.29
C ASP A 221 3.53 -12.91 -1.07
N TYR A 222 4.09 -13.29 0.09
CA TYR A 222 3.37 -13.27 1.37
C TYR A 222 2.81 -11.88 1.68
N ALA A 223 3.69 -10.87 1.59
CA ALA A 223 3.31 -9.49 1.90
C ALA A 223 2.27 -8.94 0.90
N ALA A 224 2.35 -9.32 -0.38
CA ALA A 224 1.39 -8.90 -1.40
C ALA A 224 0.03 -9.59 -1.23
N LEU A 225 0.01 -10.91 -1.00
CA LEU A 225 -1.22 -11.68 -0.78
C LEU A 225 -1.96 -11.19 0.46
N MET A 226 -1.26 -11.08 1.60
CA MET A 226 -1.83 -10.59 2.84
C MET A 226 -2.31 -9.14 2.70
N GLY A 227 -1.52 -8.29 2.04
CA GLY A 227 -1.89 -6.90 1.75
C GLY A 227 -3.17 -6.81 0.91
N CYS A 228 -3.33 -7.62 -0.13
CA CYS A 228 -4.56 -7.72 -0.91
C CYS A 228 -5.74 -8.12 -0.02
N MET A 229 -5.63 -9.22 0.70
CA MET A 229 -6.72 -9.76 1.50
C MET A 229 -7.21 -8.79 2.57
N LEU A 230 -6.30 -8.10 3.26
CA LEU A 230 -6.65 -7.11 4.28
C LEU A 230 -7.27 -5.84 3.69
N ARG A 231 -6.73 -5.33 2.55
CA ARG A 231 -7.31 -4.17 1.86
C ARG A 231 -8.73 -4.42 1.39
N VAL A 232 -9.02 -5.63 0.92
CA VAL A 232 -10.39 -6.07 0.55
C VAL A 232 -11.35 -5.99 1.73
N GLN A 233 -10.86 -6.20 2.95
CA GLN A 233 -11.62 -6.05 4.20
C GLN A 233 -11.63 -4.62 4.75
N SER A 234 -11.19 -3.63 3.96
CA SER A 234 -11.10 -2.22 4.37
C SER A 234 -10.09 -1.97 5.49
N ILE A 235 -9.13 -2.86 5.70
CA ILE A 235 -8.05 -2.73 6.67
C ILE A 235 -6.82 -2.14 5.96
N PRO A 236 -6.43 -0.88 6.25
CA PRO A 236 -5.29 -0.25 5.61
C PRO A 236 -4.02 -1.07 5.85
N THR A 237 -3.34 -1.44 4.77
CA THR A 237 -2.17 -2.32 4.86
C THR A 237 -1.07 -1.81 3.93
N GLN A 238 0.09 -1.50 4.51
CA GLN A 238 1.31 -1.17 3.79
C GLN A 238 2.05 -2.48 3.46
N LEU A 239 2.51 -2.62 2.23
CA LEU A 239 3.59 -3.52 1.89
C LEU A 239 4.89 -2.74 2.09
N VAL A 240 5.75 -3.22 2.97
CA VAL A 240 7.03 -2.60 3.30
C VAL A 240 8.16 -3.43 2.72
N ILE A 241 9.14 -2.76 2.13
CA ILE A 241 10.38 -3.35 1.64
C ILE A 241 11.54 -2.72 2.39
N GLY A 242 12.52 -3.53 2.78
CA GLY A 242 13.70 -3.08 3.50
C GLY A 242 14.58 -4.24 3.94
N TYR A 243 15.08 -4.19 5.17
CA TYR A 243 15.95 -5.23 5.71
C TYR A 243 15.42 -5.76 7.03
N ALA A 244 15.42 -7.08 7.16
CA ALA A 244 15.18 -7.81 8.40
C ALA A 244 16.49 -8.54 8.75
N ASP A 245 17.13 -8.17 9.86
CA ASP A 245 18.47 -8.67 10.28
C ASP A 245 19.50 -8.67 9.13
N ASN A 246 19.59 -7.57 8.39
CA ASN A 246 20.47 -7.36 7.23
C ASN A 246 20.10 -8.18 5.97
N GLN A 247 19.00 -8.93 5.96
CA GLN A 247 18.49 -9.58 4.76
C GLN A 247 17.44 -8.72 4.10
N TYR A 248 17.56 -8.52 2.78
CA TYR A 248 16.54 -7.80 2.00
C TYR A 248 15.21 -8.56 2.08
N HIS A 249 14.17 -7.88 2.52
CA HIS A 249 12.94 -8.50 2.96
C HIS A 249 11.71 -7.65 2.68
N ALA A 250 10.54 -8.30 2.63
CA ALA A 250 9.26 -7.64 2.54
C ALA A 250 8.32 -8.15 3.64
N TRP A 251 7.55 -7.23 4.23
CA TRP A 251 6.58 -7.49 5.28
C TRP A 251 5.39 -6.52 5.18
N ASN A 252 4.44 -6.59 6.09
CA ASN A 252 3.34 -5.65 6.15
C ASN A 252 3.40 -4.77 7.40
N LYS A 253 2.80 -3.58 7.29
CA LYS A 253 2.24 -2.84 8.41
C LYS A 253 0.74 -2.76 8.24
N VAL A 254 0.02 -3.22 9.23
CA VAL A 254 -1.44 -3.30 9.24
C VAL A 254 -1.97 -2.28 10.22
N MET A 255 -3.01 -1.54 9.85
CA MET A 255 -3.70 -0.62 10.75
C MET A 255 -4.68 -1.42 11.60
N LEU A 256 -4.40 -1.54 12.89
CA LEU A 256 -5.26 -2.21 13.86
C LEU A 256 -5.45 -1.27 15.06
N ASP A 257 -6.67 -1.10 15.50
CA ASP A 257 -7.02 -0.24 16.64
C ASP A 257 -6.42 1.18 16.58
N GLY A 258 -6.27 1.73 15.36
CA GLY A 258 -5.73 3.07 15.11
C GLY A 258 -4.20 3.16 15.07
N GLU A 259 -3.47 2.06 15.19
CA GLU A 259 -2.01 1.99 15.17
C GLU A 259 -1.47 1.11 14.04
N TRP A 260 -0.29 1.48 13.51
CA TRP A 260 0.42 0.66 12.54
C TRP A 260 1.19 -0.46 13.24
N VAL A 261 0.71 -1.69 13.10
CA VAL A 261 1.34 -2.89 13.66
C VAL A 261 2.18 -3.57 12.58
N ARG A 262 3.45 -3.88 12.89
CA ARG A 262 4.30 -4.68 12.00
C ARG A 262 3.86 -6.15 12.03
N VAL A 263 3.71 -6.73 10.85
CA VAL A 263 3.25 -8.09 10.64
C VAL A 263 4.11 -8.75 9.57
N ASP A 264 4.67 -9.91 9.87
CA ASP A 264 5.54 -10.66 8.97
C ASP A 264 5.07 -12.11 8.81
N ALA A 265 4.20 -12.33 7.82
CA ALA A 265 3.62 -13.64 7.56
C ALA A 265 4.68 -14.67 7.09
N THR A 266 5.79 -14.23 6.51
CA THR A 266 6.89 -15.12 6.13
C THR A 266 7.51 -15.75 7.37
N TYR A 267 7.86 -14.95 8.37
CA TYR A 267 8.41 -15.46 9.61
C TYR A 267 7.36 -16.19 10.47
N GLY A 268 6.10 -15.80 10.38
CA GLY A 268 5.00 -16.54 10.97
C GLY A 268 4.91 -17.96 10.43
N SER A 269 4.97 -18.15 9.11
CA SER A 269 4.90 -19.47 8.47
C SER A 269 6.13 -20.36 8.72
N THR A 270 7.32 -19.76 8.86
CA THR A 270 8.58 -20.48 9.08
C THR A 270 8.95 -20.64 10.56
N ASN A 271 8.08 -20.17 11.48
CA ASN A 271 8.36 -20.13 12.93
C ASN A 271 9.70 -19.47 13.27
N SER A 272 10.07 -18.45 12.51
CA SER A 272 11.29 -17.65 12.70
C SER A 272 10.94 -16.22 13.05
N THR A 273 11.94 -15.43 13.40
CA THR A 273 11.77 -14.01 13.74
C THR A 273 13.04 -13.24 13.42
N ALA A 274 12.89 -11.95 13.12
CA ALA A 274 14.02 -11.03 13.02
C ALA A 274 14.08 -10.12 14.26
N GLN A 275 15.30 -9.78 14.67
CA GLN A 275 15.54 -8.87 15.80
C GLN A 275 15.35 -7.41 15.39
N THR A 276 15.75 -7.06 14.16
CA THR A 276 15.72 -5.69 13.66
C THR A 276 15.04 -5.59 12.31
N TYR A 277 14.34 -4.46 12.09
CA TYR A 277 13.72 -4.13 10.81
C TYR A 277 14.06 -2.69 10.42
N THR A 278 14.58 -2.50 9.22
CA THR A 278 14.86 -1.19 8.63
C THR A 278 14.04 -1.01 7.37
N GLU A 279 13.16 -0.01 7.36
CA GLU A 279 12.28 0.27 6.22
C GLU A 279 13.00 1.12 5.18
N GLU A 280 12.90 0.73 3.90
CA GLU A 280 13.36 1.54 2.77
C GLU A 280 12.18 2.14 2.00
N ARG A 281 11.15 1.34 1.74
CA ARG A 281 9.98 1.71 0.94
C ARG A 281 8.70 1.12 1.52
N ARG A 282 7.60 1.82 1.31
CA ARG A 282 6.24 1.37 1.67
C ARG A 282 5.26 1.69 0.55
N TYR A 283 4.39 0.73 0.29
CA TYR A 283 3.44 0.77 -0.81
C TYR A 283 2.01 0.43 -0.38
#